data_5ffdeb18114c8dd7608fc8b8a6fea404
#
_entry.id   5ffdeb18114c8dd7608fc8b8a6fea404
#
_cell.length_a   1.000
_cell.length_b   1.000
_cell.length_c   1.000
_cell.angle_alpha   90.00
_cell.angle_beta   90.00
_cell.angle_gamma   90.00
#
_symmetry.space_group_name_H-M   'P 1'
#
loop_
_entity.id
_entity.type
_entity.pdbx_description
1 polymer ?
#
loop_
_entity_poly.entity_id
_entity_poly.type
_entity_poly.pdbx_seq_one_letter_code
_entity_poly.pdbx_strand_id
1 'polypeptide(L)'
;MRIPEKFTINSQEITVELVNTLPSQNFGEYCCITDKIKLATNVKDDGTVIPLKEEQIENTFWHELLHAFQWHSKGVFSEEESNTYAGYLIEFFKSSGLIIK
;
A
#
# COMPACT_ATOMS: atom_id res chain seq x y z
N MET A 1 -0.33 -5.91 -12.87
CA MET A 1 -0.37 -5.07 -11.66
C MET A 1 0.72 -4.02 -11.77
N ARG A 2 0.40 -2.78 -11.42
CA ARG A 2 1.26 -1.63 -11.70
C ARG A 2 1.84 -1.01 -10.44
N ILE A 3 2.38 -1.85 -9.60
CA ILE A 3 2.98 -1.44 -8.34
C ILE A 3 4.49 -1.42 -8.52
N PRO A 4 5.17 -0.30 -8.22
CA PRO A 4 6.61 -0.26 -8.34
C PRO A 4 7.28 -1.15 -7.29
N GLU A 5 8.45 -1.68 -7.60
CA GLU A 5 9.24 -2.46 -6.65
C GLU A 5 9.97 -1.55 -5.66
N LYS A 6 10.26 -0.34 -6.06
CA LYS A 6 10.91 0.67 -5.22
C LYS A 6 10.69 2.07 -5.78
N PHE A 7 10.78 3.06 -4.91
CA PHE A 7 10.66 4.47 -5.26
C PHE A 7 11.32 5.29 -4.15
N THR A 8 11.41 6.60 -4.34
CA THR A 8 12.02 7.48 -3.33
C THR A 8 11.02 8.50 -2.82
N ILE A 9 11.11 8.77 -1.51
CA ILE A 9 10.40 9.86 -0.86
C ILE A 9 11.45 10.60 -0.03
N ASN A 10 11.56 11.91 -0.24
CA ASN A 10 12.49 12.74 0.51
C ASN A 10 13.92 12.17 0.47
N SER A 11 14.34 11.72 -0.72
CA SER A 11 15.64 11.10 -0.98
C SER A 11 15.88 9.74 -0.28
N GLN A 12 14.87 9.20 0.40
CA GLN A 12 14.95 7.87 1.02
C GLN A 12 14.31 6.84 0.12
N GLU A 13 14.96 5.69 -0.05
CA GLU A 13 14.43 4.60 -0.85
C GLU A 13 13.40 3.81 -0.05
N ILE A 14 12.23 3.63 -0.65
CA ILE A 14 11.16 2.79 -0.12
C ILE A 14 11.06 1.57 -1.02
N THR A 15 11.09 0.38 -0.45
CA THR A 15 10.93 -0.86 -1.20
C THR A 15 9.52 -1.42 -1.02
N VAL A 16 9.03 -2.11 -2.05
CA VAL A 16 7.71 -2.73 -2.04
C VAL A 16 7.88 -4.22 -2.29
N GLU A 17 7.31 -5.02 -1.40
CA GLU A 17 7.41 -6.48 -1.45
C GLU A 17 6.03 -7.10 -1.47
N LEU A 18 5.80 -8.01 -2.41
CA LEU A 18 4.58 -8.82 -2.42
C LEU A 18 4.84 -10.09 -1.59
N VAL A 19 3.96 -10.37 -0.64
CA VAL A 19 4.06 -11.55 0.21
C VAL A 19 2.78 -12.35 0.13
N ASN A 20 2.84 -13.64 0.50
CA ASN A 20 1.66 -14.50 0.43
C ASN A 20 0.56 -13.99 1.36
N THR A 21 0.83 -13.97 2.65
CA THR A 21 -0.10 -13.46 3.67
C THR A 21 0.67 -12.64 4.69
N LEU A 22 -0.05 -11.76 5.40
CA LEU A 22 0.51 -10.98 6.50
C LEU A 22 -0.14 -11.40 7.82
N PRO A 23 0.55 -11.20 8.96
CA PRO A 23 -0.03 -11.47 10.28
C PRO A 23 -1.32 -10.69 10.49
N SER A 24 -2.22 -11.23 11.32
CA SER A 24 -3.49 -10.60 11.68
C SER A 24 -4.41 -10.33 10.49
N GLN A 25 -4.22 -11.07 9.40
CA GLN A 25 -5.02 -10.93 8.18
C GLN A 25 -4.99 -9.52 7.57
N ASN A 26 -3.91 -8.78 7.79
CA ASN A 26 -3.72 -7.48 7.17
C ASN A 26 -3.49 -7.64 5.67
N PHE A 27 -3.96 -6.67 4.89
CA PHE A 27 -3.74 -6.65 3.45
C PHE A 27 -2.40 -6.02 3.09
N GLY A 28 -1.90 -5.12 3.94
CA GLY A 28 -0.62 -4.48 3.73
C GLY A 28 -0.09 -3.84 5.01
N GLU A 29 1.18 -3.47 4.98
CA GLU A 29 1.81 -2.75 6.09
C GLU A 29 2.96 -1.90 5.56
N TYR A 30 3.21 -0.78 6.24
CA TYR A 30 4.40 0.02 6.04
C TYR A 30 5.22 0.01 7.33
N CYS A 31 6.50 -0.36 7.21
CA CYS A 31 7.43 -0.33 8.34
C CYS A 31 8.36 0.85 8.20
N CYS A 32 8.23 1.84 9.08
CA CYS A 32 9.03 3.06 9.01
C CYS A 32 10.50 2.84 9.36
N ILE A 33 10.82 1.80 10.11
CA ILE A 33 12.19 1.49 10.49
C ILE A 33 12.99 1.00 9.28
N THR A 34 12.38 0.19 8.42
CA THR A 34 13.05 -0.39 7.26
C THR A 34 12.66 0.30 5.95
N ASP A 35 11.75 1.25 5.97
CA ASP A 35 11.17 1.91 4.79
C ASP A 35 10.70 0.87 3.76
N LYS A 36 9.89 -0.08 4.22
CA LYS A 36 9.38 -1.15 3.39
C LYS A 36 7.87 -1.22 3.46
N ILE A 37 7.24 -1.34 2.29
CA ILE A 37 5.81 -1.65 2.17
C ILE A 37 5.70 -3.12 1.81
N LYS A 38 4.91 -3.88 2.57
CA LYS A 38 4.57 -5.26 2.25
C LYS A 38 3.10 -5.33 1.89
N LEU A 39 2.80 -6.03 0.81
CA LEU A 39 1.43 -6.19 0.31
C LEU A 39 1.12 -7.67 0.23
N ALA A 40 0.05 -8.10 0.88
CA ALA A 40 -0.40 -9.48 0.82
C ALA A 40 -1.06 -9.74 -0.54
N THR A 41 -0.75 -10.89 -1.14
CA THR A 41 -1.44 -11.34 -2.35
C THR A 41 -2.62 -12.26 -2.03
N ASN A 42 -2.68 -12.74 -0.80
CA ASN A 42 -3.75 -13.60 -0.29
C ASN A 42 -4.11 -13.18 1.13
N VAL A 43 -5.28 -13.60 1.57
CA VAL A 43 -5.72 -13.43 2.95
C VAL A 43 -6.21 -14.78 3.47
N LYS A 44 -6.00 -15.06 4.76
CA LYS A 44 -6.54 -16.26 5.40
C LYS A 44 -7.89 -15.93 6.04
N ASP A 45 -8.88 -16.74 5.73
CA ASP A 45 -10.21 -16.66 6.34
C ASP A 45 -10.58 -18.05 6.83
N ASP A 46 -10.68 -18.20 8.15
CA ASP A 46 -11.02 -19.47 8.82
C ASP A 46 -10.14 -20.63 8.31
N GLY A 47 -8.82 -20.39 8.23
CA GLY A 47 -7.86 -21.38 7.79
C GLY A 47 -7.76 -21.57 6.29
N THR A 48 -8.63 -20.92 5.50
CA THR A 48 -8.61 -20.99 4.05
C THR A 48 -7.87 -19.79 3.48
N VAL A 49 -6.94 -20.04 2.55
CA VAL A 49 -6.19 -18.98 1.85
C VAL A 49 -7.00 -18.52 0.65
N ILE A 50 -7.34 -17.25 0.62
CA ILE A 50 -8.17 -16.65 -0.44
C ILE A 50 -7.30 -15.65 -1.20
N PRO A 51 -7.17 -15.78 -2.54
CA PRO A 51 -6.40 -14.81 -3.32
C PRO A 51 -7.11 -13.46 -3.37
N LEU A 52 -6.32 -12.39 -3.23
CA LEU A 52 -6.81 -11.03 -3.37
C LEU A 52 -6.82 -10.64 -4.85
N LYS A 53 -7.78 -9.83 -5.24
CA LYS A 53 -7.84 -9.27 -6.59
C LYS A 53 -6.74 -8.21 -6.76
N GLU A 54 -6.24 -8.06 -7.98
CA GLU A 54 -5.23 -7.02 -8.27
C GLU A 54 -5.67 -5.64 -7.81
N GLU A 55 -6.94 -5.29 -8.02
CA GLU A 55 -7.48 -4.00 -7.58
C GLU A 55 -7.37 -3.82 -6.07
N GLN A 56 -7.64 -4.88 -5.30
CA GLN A 56 -7.51 -4.83 -3.84
C GLN A 56 -6.05 -4.60 -3.41
N ILE A 57 -5.11 -5.27 -4.08
CA ILE A 57 -3.68 -5.12 -3.80
C ILE A 57 -3.22 -3.71 -4.14
N GLU A 58 -3.64 -3.18 -5.29
CA GLU A 58 -3.30 -1.82 -5.69
C GLU A 58 -3.88 -0.77 -4.74
N ASN A 59 -5.13 -0.95 -4.32
CA ASN A 59 -5.76 -0.04 -3.35
C ASN A 59 -5.00 -0.04 -2.02
N THR A 60 -4.55 -1.21 -1.58
CA THR A 60 -3.76 -1.34 -0.37
C THR A 60 -2.41 -0.64 -0.53
N PHE A 61 -1.79 -0.74 -1.70
CA PHE A 61 -0.55 -0.01 -1.97
C PHE A 61 -0.72 1.50 -1.75
N TRP A 62 -1.80 2.09 -2.30
CA TRP A 62 -2.06 3.52 -2.12
C TRP A 62 -2.21 3.90 -0.66
N HIS A 63 -2.89 3.08 0.12
CA HIS A 63 -3.06 3.30 1.55
C HIS A 63 -1.70 3.32 2.27
N GLU A 64 -0.86 2.32 2.02
CA GLU A 64 0.46 2.23 2.66
C GLU A 64 1.41 3.32 2.17
N LEU A 65 1.33 3.70 0.90
CA LEU A 65 2.10 4.82 0.35
C LEU A 65 1.81 6.10 1.11
N LEU A 66 0.55 6.36 1.44
CA LEU A 66 0.18 7.55 2.19
C LEU A 66 0.72 7.50 3.63
N HIS A 67 0.79 6.32 4.24
CA HIS A 67 1.48 6.19 5.53
C HIS A 67 2.96 6.53 5.41
N ALA A 68 3.63 6.12 4.34
CA ALA A 68 5.02 6.48 4.10
C ALA A 68 5.18 8.00 3.95
N PHE A 69 4.26 8.66 3.23
CA PHE A 69 4.26 10.12 3.11
C PHE A 69 4.09 10.79 4.46
N GLN A 70 3.16 10.31 5.27
CA GLN A 70 2.92 10.85 6.62
C GLN A 70 4.15 10.73 7.49
N TRP A 71 4.79 9.57 7.48
CA TRP A 71 5.99 9.35 8.28
C TRP A 71 7.12 10.28 7.87
N HIS A 72 7.40 10.40 6.57
CA HIS A 72 8.50 11.23 6.07
C HIS A 72 8.21 12.74 6.17
N SER A 73 6.95 13.15 6.30
CA SER A 73 6.60 14.55 6.44
C SER A 73 6.42 14.96 7.90
N LYS A 74 5.71 14.16 8.71
CA LYS A 74 5.31 14.55 10.08
C LYS A 74 5.76 13.56 11.15
N GLY A 75 6.18 12.36 10.79
CA GLY A 75 6.56 11.34 11.75
C GLY A 75 5.38 10.72 12.51
N VAL A 76 4.16 10.90 12.04
CA VAL A 76 2.96 10.34 12.66
C VAL A 76 2.05 9.74 11.61
N PHE A 77 1.25 8.75 11.99
CA PHE A 77 0.30 8.09 11.11
C PHE A 77 -1.13 8.53 11.40
N SER A 78 -1.95 8.59 10.36
CA SER A 78 -3.40 8.82 10.46
C SER A 78 -4.12 7.88 9.51
N GLU A 79 -4.85 6.91 10.05
CA GLU A 79 -5.64 5.97 9.24
C GLU A 79 -6.76 6.69 8.49
N GLU A 80 -7.42 7.63 9.13
CA GLU A 80 -8.51 8.39 8.51
C GLU A 80 -8.00 9.17 7.29
N GLU A 81 -6.88 9.86 7.43
CA GLU A 81 -6.27 10.63 6.34
C GLU A 81 -5.82 9.70 5.21
N SER A 82 -5.17 8.59 5.55
CA SER A 82 -4.73 7.60 4.55
C SER A 82 -5.91 7.02 3.78
N ASN A 83 -6.99 6.66 4.45
CA ASN A 83 -8.18 6.11 3.78
C ASN A 83 -8.80 7.14 2.84
N THR A 84 -8.91 8.40 3.30
CA THR A 84 -9.52 9.48 2.52
C THR A 84 -8.71 9.79 1.27
N TYR A 85 -7.40 10.00 1.42
CA TYR A 85 -6.55 10.38 0.30
C TYR A 85 -6.26 9.22 -0.65
N ALA A 86 -6.19 7.99 -0.14
CA ALA A 86 -6.09 6.83 -1.01
C ALA A 86 -7.31 6.72 -1.93
N GLY A 87 -8.49 6.96 -1.39
CA GLY A 87 -9.73 7.00 -2.18
C GLY A 87 -9.68 8.06 -3.28
N TYR A 88 -9.21 9.25 -2.95
CA TYR A 88 -9.07 10.34 -3.93
C TYR A 88 -8.06 10.00 -5.02
N LEU A 89 -6.94 9.40 -4.68
CA LEU A 89 -5.93 9.00 -5.66
C LEU A 89 -6.47 7.94 -6.61
N ILE A 90 -7.15 6.94 -6.09
CA ILE A 90 -7.74 5.88 -6.90
C ILE A 90 -8.75 6.46 -7.88
N GLU A 91 -9.63 7.34 -7.41
CA GLU A 91 -10.61 8.01 -8.25
C GLU A 91 -9.95 8.86 -9.32
N PHE A 92 -8.90 9.60 -8.94
CA PHE A 92 -8.14 10.41 -9.87
C PHE A 92 -7.56 9.57 -11.01
N PHE A 93 -6.89 8.47 -10.69
CA PHE A 93 -6.28 7.61 -11.71
C PHE A 93 -7.31 6.94 -12.59
N LYS A 94 -8.43 6.50 -12.03
CA LYS A 94 -9.50 5.88 -12.82
C LYS A 94 -10.16 6.86 -13.77
N SER A 95 -10.44 8.07 -13.29
CA SER A 95 -11.17 9.08 -14.08
C SER A 95 -10.29 9.80 -15.08
N SER A 96 -9.00 9.95 -14.79
CA SER A 96 -8.09 10.69 -15.68
C SER A 96 -7.50 9.83 -16.79
N GLY A 97 -7.59 8.52 -16.67
CA GLY A 97 -6.98 7.60 -17.63
C GLY A 97 -5.47 7.48 -17.50
N LEU A 98 -4.88 8.05 -16.46
CA LEU A 98 -3.45 7.90 -16.22
C LEU A 98 -3.10 6.47 -15.81
N ILE A 99 -1.96 6.00 -16.33
CA ILE A 99 -1.46 4.66 -16.04
C ILE A 99 -0.23 4.79 -15.17
N ILE A 100 -0.25 4.08 -14.04
CA ILE A 100 0.89 4.00 -13.12
C ILE A 100 1.81 2.89 -13.63
N LYS A 101 3.06 3.22 -13.81
CA LYS A 101 4.06 2.26 -14.29
C LYS A 101 5.11 2.01 -13.23
#